data_a620a61e2d9a17688ba6f1c65d946f8e
#
_entry.id   a620a61e2d9a17688ba6f1c65d946f8e
#
_cell.length_a   1.000
_cell.length_b   1.000
_cell.length_c   1.000
_cell.angle_alpha   90.00
_cell.angle_beta   90.00
_cell.angle_gamma   90.00
#
_symmetry.space_group_name_H-M   'P 1'
#
loop_
_entity.id
_entity.type
_entity.pdbx_description
1 polymer ?
#
loop_
_entity_poly.entity_id
_entity_poly.type
_entity_poly.pdbx_seq_one_letter_code
_entity_poly.pdbx_strand_id
1 'polypeptide(L)'
;MSLKLRLVSKKLGSNSLKRLQQGLSSELGYKVFRAKYPRAQRYNITYGDCKDKISQYAWFSSQAIPALDYTCSHETAKAWTADGQVVFARLLTRSSEGKGIVVCETPESVPVAPVYTKYKKKKKEFRVHIFQQKVVAVLEKRKRKDFTDERDTRIRNTANGYVFCRDNVVEPEGLRELALKASNVTASDFRGVDIGFNEKLNELFVIEVNSAPGIEGSNIDAYVKAIVS
;
A
#
# COMPACT_ATOMS: atom_id res chain seq x y z
N MET A 1 24.27 17.42 -21.01
CA MET A 1 24.45 17.28 -19.56
C MET A 1 23.23 16.53 -19.00
N SER A 2 23.41 15.37 -18.39
CA SER A 2 22.30 14.69 -17.73
C SER A 2 21.87 15.47 -16.48
N LEU A 3 20.57 15.61 -16.26
CA LEU A 3 20.04 16.27 -15.08
C LEU A 3 20.39 15.47 -13.81
N LYS A 4 21.00 16.12 -12.82
CA LYS A 4 21.26 15.48 -11.53
C LYS A 4 19.96 15.17 -10.79
N LEU A 5 19.87 13.98 -10.23
CA LEU A 5 18.70 13.43 -9.56
C LEU A 5 18.37 14.19 -8.25
N ARG A 6 17.08 14.35 -7.97
CA ARG A 6 16.53 14.94 -6.76
C ARG A 6 15.33 14.18 -6.25
N LEU A 7 15.34 13.79 -4.99
CA LEU A 7 14.20 13.19 -4.31
C LEU A 7 13.30 14.28 -3.72
N VAL A 8 12.05 14.31 -4.16
CA VAL A 8 11.06 15.31 -3.74
C VAL A 8 10.05 14.68 -2.80
N SER A 9 9.89 15.22 -1.59
CA SER A 9 8.92 14.73 -0.61
C SER A 9 8.59 15.78 0.43
N LYS A 10 7.33 15.84 0.85
CA LYS A 10 6.90 16.59 2.03
C LYS A 10 7.42 15.97 3.34
N LYS A 11 7.81 14.67 3.32
CA LYS A 11 8.29 13.89 4.49
C LYS A 11 9.83 13.70 4.45
N LEU A 12 10.59 14.79 4.53
CA LEU A 12 12.07 14.74 4.44
C LEU A 12 12.75 13.90 5.54
N GLY A 13 12.08 13.72 6.69
CA GLY A 13 12.58 12.92 7.81
C GLY A 13 12.42 11.41 7.65
N SER A 14 11.73 10.93 6.59
CA SER A 14 11.50 9.51 6.36
C SER A 14 12.80 8.71 6.30
N ASN A 15 12.90 7.63 7.09
CA ASN A 15 14.05 6.73 7.07
C ASN A 15 14.21 6.03 5.71
N SER A 16 13.11 5.61 5.09
CA SER A 16 13.12 5.06 3.73
C SER A 16 13.75 6.01 2.72
N LEU A 17 13.37 7.30 2.78
CA LEU A 17 13.91 8.31 1.88
C LEU A 17 15.39 8.62 2.16
N LYS A 18 15.83 8.55 3.42
CA LYS A 18 17.26 8.70 3.80
C LYS A 18 18.09 7.56 3.24
N ARG A 19 17.66 6.32 3.44
CA ARG A 19 18.34 5.11 2.95
C ARG A 19 18.41 5.09 1.44
N LEU A 20 17.30 5.42 0.75
CA LEU A 20 17.28 5.52 -0.70
C LEU A 20 18.25 6.60 -1.22
N GLN A 21 18.29 7.77 -0.57
CA GLN A 21 19.25 8.83 -0.91
C GLN A 21 20.70 8.35 -0.81
N GLN A 22 21.04 7.61 0.25
CA GLN A 22 22.38 7.06 0.47
C GLN A 22 22.75 6.07 -0.64
N GLY A 23 21.89 5.09 -0.91
CA GLY A 23 22.09 4.10 -1.98
C GLY A 23 22.26 4.76 -3.35
N LEU A 24 21.39 5.69 -3.71
CA LEU A 24 21.49 6.43 -4.99
C LEU A 24 22.75 7.30 -5.07
N SER A 25 23.17 7.93 -3.97
CA SER A 25 24.38 8.75 -3.99
C SER A 25 25.63 7.90 -4.16
N SER A 26 25.65 6.70 -3.57
CA SER A 26 26.74 5.72 -3.75
C SER A 26 26.80 5.23 -5.19
N GLU A 27 25.66 4.81 -5.75
CA GLU A 27 25.59 4.24 -7.10
C GLU A 27 25.92 5.26 -8.20
N LEU A 28 25.44 6.50 -8.04
CA LEU A 28 25.60 7.55 -9.04
C LEU A 28 26.94 8.32 -8.92
N GLY A 29 27.72 8.10 -7.86
CA GLY A 29 28.98 8.82 -7.63
C GLY A 29 28.84 10.32 -7.36
N TYR A 30 27.62 10.81 -7.08
CA TYR A 30 27.38 12.20 -6.69
C TYR A 30 26.27 12.32 -5.64
N LYS A 31 26.28 13.44 -4.90
CA LYS A 31 25.31 13.71 -3.85
C LYS A 31 23.89 13.90 -4.41
N VAL A 32 22.97 12.97 -4.10
CA VAL A 32 21.54 13.12 -4.35
C VAL A 32 20.91 13.97 -3.24
N PHE A 33 20.06 14.92 -3.60
CA PHE A 33 19.43 15.83 -2.64
C PHE A 33 17.98 15.44 -2.36
N ARG A 34 17.56 15.59 -1.11
CA ARG A 34 16.16 15.53 -0.70
C ARG A 34 15.61 16.95 -0.56
N ALA A 35 14.39 17.19 -1.05
CA ALA A 35 13.78 18.50 -0.98
C ALA A 35 12.25 18.43 -0.94
N LYS A 36 11.62 19.51 -0.46
CA LYS A 36 10.16 19.65 -0.44
C LYS A 36 9.56 19.94 -1.83
N TYR A 37 10.32 20.60 -2.69
CA TYR A 37 9.86 21.10 -3.98
C TYR A 37 10.77 20.65 -5.12
N PRO A 38 10.19 20.41 -6.32
CA PRO A 38 10.98 20.11 -7.51
C PRO A 38 11.78 21.32 -7.97
N ARG A 39 12.77 21.08 -8.84
CA ARG A 39 13.51 22.12 -9.58
C ARG A 39 13.56 21.76 -11.05
N ALA A 40 13.31 22.75 -11.93
CA ALA A 40 13.27 22.55 -13.38
C ALA A 40 14.58 21.97 -13.96
N GLN A 41 15.73 22.32 -13.36
CA GLN A 41 17.05 21.86 -13.79
C GLN A 41 17.51 20.54 -13.11
N ARG A 42 16.57 19.70 -12.65
CA ARG A 42 16.84 18.44 -11.97
C ARG A 42 15.89 17.36 -12.45
N TYR A 43 16.35 16.12 -12.43
CA TYR A 43 15.45 14.97 -12.56
C TYR A 43 14.77 14.74 -11.20
N ASN A 44 13.51 15.10 -11.11
CA ASN A 44 12.76 15.06 -9.86
C ASN A 44 12.00 13.74 -9.76
N ILE A 45 12.21 13.02 -8.65
CA ILE A 45 11.48 11.81 -8.30
C ILE A 45 10.65 12.08 -7.05
N THR A 46 9.35 11.82 -7.09
CA THR A 46 8.38 12.15 -6.05
C THR A 46 8.10 10.96 -5.13
N TYR A 47 8.18 11.20 -3.82
CA TYR A 47 7.90 10.22 -2.78
C TYR A 47 6.86 10.77 -1.79
N GLY A 48 5.71 10.09 -1.69
CA GLY A 48 4.57 10.53 -0.90
C GLY A 48 3.68 11.48 -1.71
N ASP A 49 2.46 11.59 -1.36
CA ASP A 49 1.35 12.33 -1.94
C ASP A 49 0.25 11.39 -2.46
N CYS A 50 -0.27 10.57 -1.53
CA CYS A 50 -1.38 9.68 -1.85
C CYS A 50 -2.72 10.32 -1.50
N LYS A 51 -3.73 10.02 -2.28
CA LYS A 51 -5.14 10.28 -1.95
C LYS A 51 -5.50 9.54 -0.66
N ASP A 52 -6.43 10.09 0.11
CA ASP A 52 -7.04 9.38 1.24
C ASP A 52 -7.82 8.15 0.76
N LYS A 53 -8.24 7.29 1.70
CA LYS A 53 -8.88 6.02 1.38
C LYS A 53 -10.21 6.17 0.61
N ILE A 54 -11.00 7.18 0.93
CA ILE A 54 -12.28 7.43 0.24
C ILE A 54 -12.00 7.74 -1.23
N SER A 55 -11.09 8.68 -1.49
CA SER A 55 -10.68 9.05 -2.86
C SER A 55 -10.07 7.87 -3.63
N GLN A 56 -9.33 6.97 -2.96
CA GLN A 56 -8.80 5.76 -3.59
C GLN A 56 -9.91 4.82 -4.01
N TYR A 57 -10.85 4.48 -3.10
CA TYR A 57 -11.94 3.55 -3.41
C TYR A 57 -12.87 4.11 -4.48
N ALA A 58 -13.20 5.40 -4.43
CA ALA A 58 -13.98 6.06 -5.48
C ALA A 58 -13.30 5.96 -6.84
N TRP A 59 -11.98 6.17 -6.88
CA TRP A 59 -11.21 6.03 -8.11
C TRP A 59 -11.16 4.58 -8.60
N PHE A 60 -10.92 3.59 -7.72
CA PHE A 60 -10.94 2.17 -8.11
C PHE A 60 -12.28 1.79 -8.70
N SER A 61 -13.38 2.22 -8.08
CA SER A 61 -14.73 1.98 -8.60
C SER A 61 -14.94 2.61 -9.98
N SER A 62 -14.51 3.86 -10.18
CA SER A 62 -14.65 4.55 -11.48
C SER A 62 -13.84 3.92 -12.61
N GLN A 63 -12.75 3.19 -12.27
CA GLN A 63 -11.88 2.50 -13.23
C GLN A 63 -12.19 0.99 -13.32
N ALA A 64 -13.26 0.52 -12.71
CA ALA A 64 -13.62 -0.91 -12.62
C ALA A 64 -12.45 -1.80 -12.13
N ILE A 65 -11.63 -1.27 -11.21
CA ILE A 65 -10.54 -2.02 -10.59
C ILE A 65 -11.11 -2.87 -9.46
N PRO A 66 -10.88 -4.20 -9.45
CA PRO A 66 -11.28 -5.06 -8.35
C PRO A 66 -10.69 -4.57 -7.01
N ALA A 67 -11.53 -4.13 -6.09
CA ALA A 67 -11.13 -3.60 -4.79
C ALA A 67 -12.14 -4.03 -3.70
N LEU A 68 -11.97 -3.52 -2.48
CA LEU A 68 -12.94 -3.70 -1.41
C LEU A 68 -14.20 -2.88 -1.71
N ASP A 69 -15.37 -3.47 -1.49
CA ASP A 69 -16.63 -2.74 -1.47
C ASP A 69 -16.61 -1.73 -0.33
N TYR A 70 -17.01 -0.50 -0.59
CA TYR A 70 -16.97 0.57 0.40
C TYR A 70 -18.23 1.43 0.44
N THR A 71 -18.45 2.07 1.56
CA THR A 71 -19.50 3.10 1.73
C THR A 71 -19.04 4.16 2.74
N CYS A 72 -19.56 5.37 2.60
CA CYS A 72 -19.46 6.42 3.61
C CYS A 72 -20.73 6.52 4.46
N SER A 73 -21.77 5.73 4.16
CA SER A 73 -23.03 5.70 4.89
C SER A 73 -22.95 4.74 6.07
N HIS A 74 -23.20 5.24 7.28
CA HIS A 74 -23.31 4.45 8.50
C HIS A 74 -24.45 3.43 8.42
N GLU A 75 -25.60 3.85 7.89
CA GLU A 75 -26.79 2.97 7.75
C GLU A 75 -26.53 1.82 6.77
N THR A 76 -25.85 2.10 5.66
CA THR A 76 -25.45 1.04 4.72
C THR A 76 -24.49 0.05 5.37
N ALA A 77 -23.55 0.53 6.18
CA ALA A 77 -22.59 -0.33 6.90
C ALA A 77 -23.32 -1.24 7.93
N LYS A 78 -24.32 -0.71 8.65
CA LYS A 78 -25.18 -1.48 9.56
C LYS A 78 -26.00 -2.52 8.81
N ALA A 79 -26.60 -2.15 7.67
CA ALA A 79 -27.31 -3.09 6.83
C ALA A 79 -26.42 -4.25 6.37
N TRP A 80 -25.18 -3.98 5.97
CA TRP A 80 -24.22 -5.03 5.60
C TRP A 80 -23.94 -6.01 6.75
N THR A 81 -23.82 -5.50 7.99
CA THR A 81 -23.63 -6.39 9.14
C THR A 81 -24.89 -7.17 9.50
N ALA A 82 -26.08 -6.57 9.33
CA ALA A 82 -27.36 -7.28 9.47
C ALA A 82 -27.50 -8.44 8.47
N ASP A 83 -26.93 -8.28 7.26
CA ASP A 83 -26.86 -9.32 6.22
C ASP A 83 -25.72 -10.34 6.47
N GLY A 84 -25.09 -10.33 7.65
CA GLY A 84 -24.03 -11.26 8.02
C GLY A 84 -22.66 -10.95 7.41
N GLN A 85 -22.47 -9.76 6.81
CA GLN A 85 -21.17 -9.34 6.29
C GLN A 85 -20.31 -8.77 7.43
N VAL A 86 -19.03 -9.12 7.44
CA VAL A 86 -18.06 -8.45 8.32
C VAL A 86 -17.66 -7.12 7.70
N VAL A 87 -17.76 -6.05 8.49
CA VAL A 87 -17.45 -4.67 8.06
C VAL A 87 -16.25 -4.14 8.84
N PHE A 88 -15.35 -3.45 8.14
CA PHE A 88 -14.26 -2.70 8.73
C PHE A 88 -14.60 -1.22 8.75
N ALA A 89 -14.94 -0.69 9.92
CA ALA A 89 -15.08 0.75 10.12
C ALA A 89 -13.69 1.39 10.25
N ARG A 90 -13.39 2.34 9.37
CA ARG A 90 -12.09 3.02 9.32
C ARG A 90 -12.24 4.41 9.91
N LEU A 91 -11.85 4.57 11.17
CA LEU A 91 -11.93 5.84 11.90
C LEU A 91 -10.98 6.91 11.34
N LEU A 92 -9.95 6.51 10.59
CA LEU A 92 -8.95 7.38 10.00
C LEU A 92 -8.84 7.15 8.50
N THR A 93 -9.05 8.19 7.70
CA THR A 93 -8.92 8.13 6.23
C THR A 93 -7.46 8.16 5.76
N ARG A 94 -6.55 8.68 6.60
CA ARG A 94 -5.10 8.75 6.37
C ARG A 94 -4.35 8.07 7.50
N SER A 95 -4.31 6.76 7.46
CA SER A 95 -3.59 5.94 8.44
C SER A 95 -2.84 4.81 7.75
N SER A 96 -1.80 4.29 8.40
CA SER A 96 -1.04 3.11 7.99
C SER A 96 -1.15 2.02 9.06
N GLU A 97 -0.76 0.80 8.71
CA GLU A 97 -0.64 -0.33 9.64
C GLU A 97 -1.95 -0.74 10.32
N GLY A 98 -3.09 -0.48 9.67
CA GLY A 98 -4.40 -0.85 10.23
C GLY A 98 -4.84 -0.02 11.44
N LYS A 99 -4.18 1.11 11.73
CA LYS A 99 -4.57 2.02 12.81
C LYS A 99 -5.96 2.59 12.55
N GLY A 100 -6.81 2.56 13.58
CA GLY A 100 -8.18 3.07 13.51
C GLY A 100 -9.14 2.17 12.72
N ILE A 101 -8.85 0.87 12.57
CA ILE A 101 -9.79 -0.11 12.05
C ILE A 101 -10.53 -0.76 13.21
N VAL A 102 -11.86 -0.72 13.16
CA VAL A 102 -12.76 -1.47 14.06
C VAL A 102 -13.42 -2.57 13.22
N VAL A 103 -13.37 -3.81 13.69
CA VAL A 103 -14.04 -4.95 13.05
C VAL A 103 -15.46 -5.04 13.60
N CYS A 104 -16.44 -5.01 12.72
CA CYS A 104 -17.85 -5.00 13.06
C CYS A 104 -18.54 -6.24 12.48
N GLU A 105 -19.25 -6.98 13.33
CA GLU A 105 -19.93 -8.23 12.99
C GLU A 105 -21.46 -8.14 13.21
N THR A 106 -21.91 -7.13 13.96
CA THR A 106 -23.31 -6.85 14.20
C THR A 106 -23.63 -5.37 13.97
N PRO A 107 -24.87 -4.98 13.69
CA PRO A 107 -25.26 -3.59 13.47
C PRO A 107 -24.90 -2.67 14.63
N GLU A 108 -24.97 -3.17 15.88
CA GLU A 108 -24.68 -2.42 17.11
C GLU A 108 -23.18 -2.16 17.27
N SER A 109 -22.35 -3.02 16.69
CA SER A 109 -20.88 -2.89 16.75
C SER A 109 -20.32 -1.87 15.76
N VAL A 110 -21.13 -1.31 14.86
CA VAL A 110 -20.68 -0.37 13.82
C VAL A 110 -20.57 1.05 14.41
N PRO A 111 -19.37 1.60 14.64
CA PRO A 111 -19.20 2.96 15.10
C PRO A 111 -19.42 3.95 13.95
N VAL A 112 -19.68 5.22 14.27
CA VAL A 112 -19.63 6.30 13.29
C VAL A 112 -18.20 6.47 12.79
N ALA A 113 -17.99 6.34 11.48
CA ALA A 113 -16.69 6.44 10.83
C ALA A 113 -16.81 7.11 9.45
N PRO A 114 -15.75 7.74 8.95
CA PRO A 114 -15.79 8.40 7.63
C PRO A 114 -15.90 7.42 6.46
N VAL A 115 -15.48 6.15 6.63
CA VAL A 115 -15.56 5.12 5.59
C VAL A 115 -15.61 3.72 6.17
N TYR A 116 -16.38 2.87 5.52
CA TYR A 116 -16.55 1.45 5.85
C TYR A 116 -16.21 0.61 4.63
N THR A 117 -15.64 -0.57 4.87
CA THR A 117 -15.37 -1.54 3.81
C THR A 117 -15.86 -2.92 4.22
N LYS A 118 -16.43 -3.69 3.28
CA LYS A 118 -16.67 -5.11 3.53
C LYS A 118 -15.36 -5.86 3.64
N TYR A 119 -15.29 -6.77 4.58
CA TYR A 119 -14.16 -7.69 4.66
C TYR A 119 -14.25 -8.71 3.52
N LYS A 120 -13.23 -8.76 2.67
CA LYS A 120 -13.05 -9.84 1.68
C LYS A 120 -12.07 -10.88 2.23
N LYS A 121 -12.52 -12.15 2.29
CA LYS A 121 -11.65 -13.25 2.74
C LYS A 121 -10.46 -13.41 1.81
N LYS A 122 -9.26 -13.50 2.38
CA LYS A 122 -8.02 -13.66 1.64
C LYS A 122 -7.14 -14.75 2.25
N LYS A 123 -6.57 -15.60 1.43
CA LYS A 123 -5.55 -16.59 1.83
C LYS A 123 -4.18 -15.91 1.89
N LYS A 124 -3.85 -15.12 0.88
CA LYS A 124 -2.58 -14.39 0.77
C LYS A 124 -2.83 -12.89 0.67
N GLU A 125 -1.83 -12.12 1.05
CA GLU A 125 -1.80 -10.67 0.88
C GLU A 125 -0.40 -10.28 0.41
N PHE A 126 -0.36 -9.51 -0.67
CA PHE A 126 0.87 -9.09 -1.32
C PHE A 126 1.04 -7.57 -1.22
N ARG A 127 2.29 -7.12 -1.10
CA ARG A 127 2.68 -5.75 -1.41
C ARG A 127 3.52 -5.74 -2.67
N VAL A 128 3.00 -5.09 -3.70
CA VAL A 128 3.72 -4.88 -4.95
C VAL A 128 4.35 -3.50 -4.93
N HIS A 129 5.67 -3.45 -4.93
CA HIS A 129 6.44 -2.22 -5.01
C HIS A 129 6.61 -1.80 -6.47
N ILE A 130 6.29 -0.54 -6.76
CA ILE A 130 6.31 0.02 -8.11
C ILE A 130 7.10 1.31 -8.08
N PHE A 131 7.99 1.48 -9.06
CA PHE A 131 8.63 2.73 -9.39
C PHE A 131 8.17 3.17 -10.78
N GLN A 132 7.50 4.32 -10.85
CA GLN A 132 6.83 4.79 -12.07
C GLN A 132 5.87 3.72 -12.62
N GLN A 133 6.20 3.09 -13.76
CA GLN A 133 5.41 2.03 -14.37
C GLN A 133 6.10 0.64 -14.33
N LYS A 134 7.15 0.49 -13.49
CA LYS A 134 7.88 -0.78 -13.36
C LYS A 134 7.63 -1.42 -12.00
N VAL A 135 7.26 -2.70 -11.98
CA VAL A 135 7.26 -3.50 -10.75
C VAL A 135 8.69 -3.75 -10.32
N VAL A 136 9.03 -3.28 -9.12
CA VAL A 136 10.37 -3.36 -8.54
C VAL A 136 10.52 -4.60 -7.67
N ALA A 137 9.48 -4.92 -6.88
CA ALA A 137 9.48 -6.07 -6.01
C ALA A 137 8.06 -6.51 -5.67
N VAL A 138 7.89 -7.81 -5.41
CA VAL A 138 6.67 -8.39 -4.85
C VAL A 138 7.01 -9.03 -3.53
N LEU A 139 6.26 -8.69 -2.49
CA LEU A 139 6.39 -9.23 -1.14
C LEU A 139 5.08 -9.86 -0.72
N GLU A 140 5.15 -10.98 -0.01
CA GLU A 140 3.98 -11.59 0.62
C GLU A 140 3.96 -11.29 2.11
N LYS A 141 2.80 -10.88 2.64
CA LYS A 141 2.59 -10.75 4.09
C LYS A 141 2.37 -12.12 4.70
N ARG A 142 3.29 -12.54 5.56
CA ARG A 142 3.22 -13.81 6.30
C ARG A 142 3.21 -13.58 7.79
N LYS A 143 2.48 -14.42 8.53
CA LYS A 143 2.54 -14.43 10.00
C LYS A 143 3.89 -14.97 10.44
N ARG A 144 4.54 -14.31 11.40
CA ARG A 144 5.78 -14.80 12.01
C ARG A 144 5.50 -16.09 12.76
N LYS A 145 6.43 -17.05 12.69
CA LYS A 145 6.29 -18.35 13.35
C LYS A 145 6.32 -18.25 14.88
N ASP A 146 7.05 -17.27 15.39
CA ASP A 146 7.22 -16.99 16.83
C ASP A 146 6.11 -16.12 17.43
N PHE A 147 5.10 -15.73 16.63
CA PHE A 147 4.00 -14.90 17.11
C PHE A 147 2.84 -15.75 17.61
N THR A 148 2.67 -15.80 18.92
CA THR A 148 1.69 -16.64 19.64
C THR A 148 0.41 -15.92 20.04
N ASP A 149 0.35 -14.58 19.88
CA ASP A 149 -0.83 -13.78 20.22
C ASP A 149 -2.02 -14.12 19.30
N GLU A 150 -3.21 -14.31 19.87
CA GLU A 150 -4.46 -14.64 19.18
C GLU A 150 -5.22 -13.41 18.65
N ARG A 151 -4.52 -12.43 18.15
CA ARG A 151 -5.17 -11.25 17.55
C ARG A 151 -5.89 -11.58 16.26
N ASP A 152 -6.84 -10.72 15.93
CA ASP A 152 -7.64 -10.86 14.72
C ASP A 152 -6.76 -10.92 13.45
N THR A 153 -6.73 -12.09 12.80
CA THR A 153 -5.93 -12.35 11.60
C THR A 153 -6.50 -11.70 10.33
N ARG A 154 -7.68 -11.11 10.41
CA ARG A 154 -8.29 -10.35 9.31
C ARG A 154 -7.53 -9.06 9.05
N ILE A 155 -6.91 -8.46 10.10
CA ILE A 155 -6.04 -7.28 10.00
C ILE A 155 -4.58 -7.74 10.01
N ARG A 156 -3.93 -7.72 8.85
CA ARG A 156 -2.54 -8.16 8.69
C ARG A 156 -1.59 -6.98 8.79
N ASN A 157 -1.09 -6.72 9.99
CA ASN A 157 -0.09 -5.68 10.26
C ASN A 157 1.01 -6.21 11.19
N THR A 158 2.04 -5.41 11.43
CA THR A 158 3.17 -5.78 12.29
C THR A 158 2.73 -6.06 13.72
N ALA A 159 1.74 -5.31 14.25
CA ALA A 159 1.21 -5.52 15.60
C ALA A 159 0.51 -6.89 15.74
N ASN A 160 -0.05 -7.43 14.65
CA ASN A 160 -0.68 -8.75 14.60
C ASN A 160 0.31 -9.82 14.10
N GLY A 161 1.62 -9.57 14.19
CA GLY A 161 2.67 -10.53 13.89
C GLY A 161 2.93 -10.77 12.41
N TYR A 162 2.44 -9.90 11.52
CA TYR A 162 2.69 -10.05 10.07
C TYR A 162 3.91 -9.27 9.63
N VAL A 163 4.71 -9.90 8.78
CA VAL A 163 5.92 -9.32 8.16
C VAL A 163 5.89 -9.53 6.65
N PHE A 164 6.62 -8.69 5.94
CA PHE A 164 6.80 -8.83 4.49
C PHE A 164 7.96 -9.80 4.19
N CYS A 165 7.67 -10.86 3.43
CA CYS A 165 8.63 -11.88 3.00
C CYS A 165 8.84 -11.76 1.49
N ARG A 166 10.09 -11.96 1.06
CA ARG A 166 10.51 -12.03 -0.35
C ARG A 166 10.67 -13.45 -0.84
N ASP A 167 11.16 -14.31 0.03
CA ASP A 167 11.54 -15.65 -0.34
C ASP A 167 10.32 -16.51 -0.61
N ASN A 168 10.40 -17.33 -1.66
CA ASN A 168 9.37 -18.29 -2.04
C ASN A 168 7.98 -17.66 -2.23
N VAL A 169 7.91 -16.44 -2.80
CA VAL A 169 6.65 -15.79 -3.17
C VAL A 169 6.15 -16.42 -4.45
N VAL A 170 4.98 -17.05 -4.38
CA VAL A 170 4.25 -17.56 -5.54
C VAL A 170 3.20 -16.52 -5.91
N GLU A 171 3.45 -15.83 -7.00
CA GLU A 171 2.57 -14.78 -7.51
C GLU A 171 1.38 -15.39 -8.24
N PRO A 172 0.13 -15.04 -7.89
CA PRO A 172 -1.03 -15.43 -8.69
C PRO A 172 -1.02 -14.67 -10.03
N GLU A 173 -1.64 -15.28 -11.04
CA GLU A 173 -1.81 -14.65 -12.35
C GLU A 173 -2.55 -13.32 -12.23
N GLY A 174 -2.15 -12.32 -13.01
CA GLY A 174 -2.74 -10.99 -13.02
C GLY A 174 -2.33 -10.07 -11.85
N LEU A 175 -1.52 -10.55 -10.88
CA LEU A 175 -1.12 -9.74 -9.72
C LEU A 175 -0.41 -8.44 -10.12
N ARG A 176 0.56 -8.52 -11.02
CA ARG A 176 1.36 -7.36 -11.45
C ARG A 176 0.55 -6.38 -12.27
N GLU A 177 -0.29 -6.89 -13.17
CA GLU A 177 -1.19 -6.08 -14.00
C GLU A 177 -2.18 -5.29 -13.14
N LEU A 178 -2.81 -5.96 -12.17
CA LEU A 178 -3.72 -5.30 -11.23
C LEU A 178 -2.99 -4.22 -10.41
N ALA A 179 -1.79 -4.53 -9.93
CA ALA A 179 -0.99 -3.58 -9.17
C ALA A 179 -0.62 -2.34 -9.99
N LEU A 180 -0.19 -2.52 -11.24
CA LEU A 180 0.14 -1.40 -12.15
C LEU A 180 -1.10 -0.54 -12.42
N LYS A 181 -2.24 -1.15 -12.75
CA LYS A 181 -3.49 -0.42 -12.94
C LYS A 181 -3.88 0.38 -11.69
N ALA A 182 -3.91 -0.25 -10.53
CA ALA A 182 -4.29 0.39 -9.27
C ALA A 182 -3.32 1.52 -8.86
N SER A 183 -2.05 1.40 -9.19
CA SER A 183 -1.02 2.37 -8.85
C SER A 183 -1.24 3.75 -9.45
N ASN A 184 -2.02 3.86 -10.54
CA ASN A 184 -2.32 5.11 -11.22
C ASN A 184 -3.28 6.04 -10.42
N VAL A 185 -3.78 5.60 -9.26
CA VAL A 185 -4.54 6.45 -8.34
C VAL A 185 -3.72 7.62 -7.80
N THR A 186 -2.40 7.56 -7.86
CA THR A 186 -1.48 8.61 -7.41
C THR A 186 -0.42 8.92 -8.46
N ALA A 187 -0.01 10.18 -8.51
CA ALA A 187 1.09 10.64 -9.38
C ALA A 187 2.49 10.44 -8.76
N SER A 188 2.59 9.89 -7.55
CA SER A 188 3.89 9.59 -6.92
C SER A 188 4.68 8.58 -7.74
N ASP A 189 5.99 8.76 -7.88
CA ASP A 189 6.85 7.80 -8.57
C ASP A 189 7.01 6.49 -7.79
N PHE A 190 6.92 6.55 -6.45
CA PHE A 190 6.98 5.38 -5.58
C PHE A 190 5.59 4.96 -5.16
N ARG A 191 5.26 3.70 -5.35
CA ARG A 191 3.96 3.14 -4.98
C ARG A 191 4.14 1.76 -4.38
N GLY A 192 3.38 1.49 -3.32
CA GLY A 192 3.23 0.16 -2.75
C GLY A 192 1.76 -0.21 -2.80
N VAL A 193 1.39 -1.20 -3.59
CA VAL A 193 0.01 -1.66 -3.75
C VAL A 193 -0.21 -2.88 -2.90
N ASP A 194 -1.14 -2.81 -1.95
CA ASP A 194 -1.55 -3.94 -1.12
C ASP A 194 -2.72 -4.65 -1.80
N ILE A 195 -2.53 -5.94 -2.11
CA ILE A 195 -3.49 -6.78 -2.85
C ILE A 195 -3.79 -8.03 -2.04
N GLY A 196 -5.08 -8.31 -1.83
CA GLY A 196 -5.56 -9.56 -1.28
C GLY A 196 -5.80 -10.60 -2.39
N PHE A 197 -5.53 -11.87 -2.08
CA PHE A 197 -5.84 -12.99 -2.95
C PHE A 197 -6.73 -14.00 -2.24
N ASN A 198 -7.92 -14.21 -2.80
CA ASN A 198 -8.82 -15.29 -2.42
C ASN A 198 -8.54 -16.51 -3.29
N GLU A 199 -7.77 -17.46 -2.74
CA GLU A 199 -7.36 -18.66 -3.47
C GLU A 199 -8.53 -19.57 -3.88
N LYS A 200 -9.63 -19.58 -3.08
CA LYS A 200 -10.80 -20.42 -3.38
C LYS A 200 -11.59 -19.93 -4.59
N LEU A 201 -11.66 -18.61 -4.76
CA LEU A 201 -12.38 -17.98 -5.87
C LEU A 201 -11.45 -17.58 -7.01
N ASN A 202 -10.13 -17.75 -6.83
CA ASN A 202 -9.08 -17.26 -7.73
C ASN A 202 -9.21 -15.75 -8.01
N GLU A 203 -9.54 -14.95 -6.98
CA GLU A 203 -9.81 -13.52 -7.10
C GLU A 203 -8.73 -12.68 -6.46
N LEU A 204 -8.24 -11.69 -7.20
CA LEU A 204 -7.39 -10.61 -6.72
C LEU A 204 -8.23 -9.36 -6.45
N PHE A 205 -7.92 -8.64 -5.38
CA PHE A 205 -8.56 -7.35 -5.08
C PHE A 205 -7.60 -6.39 -4.38
N VAL A 206 -7.68 -5.12 -4.74
CA VAL A 206 -6.86 -4.06 -4.15
C VAL A 206 -7.38 -3.71 -2.76
N ILE A 207 -6.48 -3.61 -1.79
CA ILE A 207 -6.78 -3.16 -0.43
C ILE A 207 -6.48 -1.67 -0.30
N GLU A 208 -5.28 -1.24 -0.70
CA GLU A 208 -4.86 0.18 -0.69
C GLU A 208 -3.62 0.41 -1.56
N VAL A 209 -3.38 1.67 -1.90
CA VAL A 209 -2.14 2.13 -2.53
C VAL A 209 -1.43 3.13 -1.61
N ASN A 210 -0.16 2.86 -1.33
CA ASN A 210 0.72 3.70 -0.53
C ASN A 210 1.73 4.42 -1.43
N SER A 211 1.75 5.76 -1.42
CA SER A 211 2.72 6.56 -2.20
C SER A 211 4.06 6.76 -1.49
N ALA A 212 4.15 6.33 -0.24
CA ALA A 212 5.39 6.31 0.54
C ALA A 212 5.56 4.92 1.16
N PRO A 213 5.73 3.87 0.33
CA PRO A 213 5.93 2.52 0.84
C PRO A 213 7.19 2.46 1.69
N GLY A 214 7.19 1.61 2.72
CA GLY A 214 8.39 1.34 3.50
C GLY A 214 9.47 0.74 2.58
N ILE A 215 10.61 1.41 2.46
CA ILE A 215 11.74 0.94 1.66
C ILE A 215 12.85 0.52 2.63
N GLU A 216 13.01 -0.79 2.80
CA GLU A 216 13.94 -1.37 3.76
C GLU A 216 14.64 -2.61 3.19
N GLY A 217 15.81 -2.95 3.76
CA GLY A 217 16.59 -4.12 3.34
C GLY A 217 16.85 -4.13 1.84
N SER A 218 16.75 -5.28 1.22
CA SER A 218 16.99 -5.48 -0.23
C SER A 218 16.02 -4.73 -1.16
N ASN A 219 14.93 -4.11 -0.63
CA ASN A 219 14.10 -3.22 -1.44
C ASN A 219 14.84 -1.94 -1.84
N ILE A 220 15.83 -1.49 -1.04
CA ILE A 220 16.64 -0.30 -1.34
C ILE A 220 17.39 -0.53 -2.65
N ASP A 221 18.12 -1.64 -2.75
CA ASP A 221 18.92 -1.98 -3.94
C ASP A 221 18.05 -2.16 -5.17
N ALA A 222 16.89 -2.79 -5.01
CA ALA A 222 15.93 -2.96 -6.09
C ALA A 222 15.41 -1.60 -6.63
N TYR A 223 15.10 -0.65 -5.75
CA TYR A 223 14.70 0.69 -6.16
C TYR A 223 15.87 1.48 -6.75
N VAL A 224 17.07 1.41 -6.16
CA VAL A 224 18.27 2.07 -6.71
C VAL A 224 18.50 1.59 -8.14
N LYS A 225 18.51 0.27 -8.35
CA LYS A 225 18.66 -0.33 -9.69
C LYS A 225 17.58 0.14 -10.66
N ALA A 226 16.32 0.20 -10.24
CA ALA A 226 15.21 0.64 -11.09
C ALA A 226 15.25 2.14 -11.43
N ILE A 227 15.90 2.97 -10.61
CA ILE A 227 16.03 4.41 -10.81
C ILE A 227 17.20 4.75 -11.74
N VAL A 228 18.28 3.97 -11.69
CA VAL A 228 19.50 4.24 -12.47
C VAL A 228 19.52 3.52 -13.83
N SER A 229 18.66 2.49 -14.02
CA SER A 229 18.44 1.81 -15.32
C SER A 229 17.56 2.64 -16.24
#